data_f403118c0e1740c72de99f28b1c58c6b
#
_entry.id   f403118c0e1740c72de99f28b1c58c6b
#
_cell.length_a   1.000
_cell.length_b   1.000
_cell.length_c   1.000
_cell.angle_alpha   90.00
_cell.angle_beta   90.00
_cell.angle_gamma   90.00
#
_symmetry.space_group_name_H-M   'P 1'
#
loop_
_entity.id
_entity.type
_entity.pdbx_description
1 polymer ?
#
loop_
_entity_poly.entity_id
_entity_poly.type
_entity_poly.pdbx_seq_one_letter_code
_entity_poly.pdbx_strand_id
1 'polypeptide(L)'
;PQGARQQWIDNTHFIVNNRVGDHWGADIYNVESGKKVKTIDSTCHILSADKKKCFGINYARLHRLGGYGYIGIDDPYCNEETPEKDGIYVTDIKNNTTKLLVSIQDISECDATTSAHNGFHHYVTHLVLSPNGKRIAFLHRFFLSDGGLRTRLMTIGVDGKDLRCLAVGFLSHFDWRNDNSIFIWGRAGGNIDAMRSNPLFSNPLIKPFMGVAKSLARKVLKRSKGMSMSFLMCMDKDIKDIKPFALGIITEDGHPMCCP
;
A
#
# COMPACT_ATOMS: atom_id res chain seq x y z
N PRO A 1 -4.70 4.10 -14.09
CA PRO A 1 -3.64 3.09 -14.31
C PRO A 1 -2.30 3.60 -13.77
N GLN A 2 -1.55 2.74 -13.13
CA GLN A 2 -0.23 3.09 -12.58
C GLN A 2 0.90 3.11 -13.64
N GLY A 3 0.55 3.00 -14.91
CA GLY A 3 1.52 2.78 -15.98
C GLY A 3 2.17 1.40 -15.89
N ALA A 4 3.10 1.12 -16.78
CA ALA A 4 3.77 -0.18 -16.86
C ALA A 4 4.94 -0.33 -15.86
N ARG A 5 5.12 0.62 -14.94
CA ARG A 5 6.15 0.60 -13.87
C ARG A 5 7.57 0.36 -14.41
N GLN A 6 7.91 1.07 -15.48
CA GLN A 6 9.24 0.97 -16.07
C GLN A 6 10.34 1.43 -15.10
N GLN A 7 11.40 0.65 -14.98
CA GLN A 7 12.55 0.93 -14.14
C GLN A 7 13.84 0.48 -14.80
N TRP A 8 14.89 1.25 -14.64
CA TRP A 8 16.23 0.89 -15.12
C TRP A 8 16.85 -0.19 -14.23
N ILE A 9 17.34 -1.26 -14.85
CA ILE A 9 18.15 -2.29 -14.22
C ILE A 9 19.62 -1.84 -14.24
N ASP A 10 20.07 -1.40 -15.40
CA ASP A 10 21.39 -0.82 -15.67
C ASP A 10 21.29 0.25 -16.76
N ASN A 11 22.41 0.69 -17.32
CA ASN A 11 22.46 1.76 -18.35
C ASN A 11 21.85 1.35 -19.71
N THR A 12 21.63 0.05 -19.94
CA THR A 12 21.17 -0.48 -21.22
C THR A 12 19.89 -1.33 -21.10
N HIS A 13 19.49 -1.70 -19.91
CA HIS A 13 18.32 -2.55 -19.70
C HIS A 13 17.29 -1.90 -18.79
N PHE A 14 16.02 -2.00 -19.16
CA PHE A 14 14.90 -1.64 -18.30
C PHE A 14 13.90 -2.78 -18.19
N ILE A 15 13.21 -2.84 -17.08
CA ILE A 15 12.09 -3.75 -16.82
C ILE A 15 10.77 -2.99 -16.89
N VAL A 16 9.74 -3.62 -17.43
CA VAL A 16 8.41 -3.05 -17.58
C VAL A 16 7.37 -4.13 -17.40
N ASN A 17 6.30 -3.84 -16.64
CA ASN A 17 5.22 -4.79 -16.50
C ASN A 17 4.47 -4.97 -17.81
N ASN A 18 4.11 -6.22 -18.10
CA ASN A 18 3.39 -6.61 -19.31
C ASN A 18 2.48 -7.81 -19.04
N ARG A 19 1.58 -8.09 -19.97
CA ARG A 19 0.81 -9.33 -19.98
C ARG A 19 1.69 -10.47 -20.49
N VAL A 20 1.76 -11.54 -19.72
CA VAL A 20 2.49 -12.77 -20.04
C VAL A 20 1.49 -13.92 -20.08
N GLY A 21 0.98 -14.25 -21.29
CA GLY A 21 -0.07 -15.25 -21.42
C GLY A 21 -1.36 -14.85 -20.70
N ASP A 22 -1.70 -15.61 -19.67
CA ASP A 22 -2.91 -15.46 -18.85
C ASP A 22 -2.68 -14.74 -17.50
N HIS A 23 -1.47 -14.23 -17.25
CA HIS A 23 -1.14 -13.53 -16.02
C HIS A 23 -0.35 -12.22 -16.28
N TRP A 24 -0.20 -11.41 -15.22
CA TRP A 24 0.64 -10.22 -15.25
C TRP A 24 2.06 -10.57 -14.84
N GLY A 25 3.02 -10.23 -15.68
CA GLY A 25 4.45 -10.40 -15.48
C GLY A 25 5.21 -9.13 -15.83
N ALA A 26 6.50 -9.28 -16.19
CA ALA A 26 7.33 -8.17 -16.63
C ALA A 26 8.30 -8.62 -17.74
N ASP A 27 8.58 -7.71 -18.67
CA ASP A 27 9.57 -7.90 -19.72
C ASP A 27 10.79 -7.01 -19.48
N ILE A 28 11.95 -7.53 -19.80
CA ILE A 28 13.21 -6.78 -19.79
C ILE A 28 13.63 -6.51 -21.24
N TYR A 29 13.91 -5.27 -21.53
CA TYR A 29 14.34 -4.80 -22.84
C TYR A 29 15.74 -4.23 -22.77
N ASN A 30 16.52 -4.46 -23.83
CA ASN A 30 17.77 -3.74 -24.09
C ASN A 30 17.46 -2.54 -24.98
N VAL A 31 17.81 -1.31 -24.55
CA VAL A 31 17.45 -0.06 -25.26
C VAL A 31 18.23 0.15 -26.53
N GLU A 32 19.48 -0.33 -26.62
CA GLU A 32 20.34 -0.16 -27.81
C GLU A 32 19.83 -1.02 -28.96
N SER A 33 19.44 -2.26 -28.68
CA SER A 33 18.91 -3.18 -29.70
C SER A 33 17.40 -3.09 -29.91
N GLY A 34 16.66 -2.45 -28.97
CA GLY A 34 15.20 -2.43 -28.96
C GLY A 34 14.56 -3.80 -28.69
N LYS A 35 15.35 -4.82 -28.35
CA LYS A 35 14.85 -6.20 -28.23
C LYS A 35 14.51 -6.56 -26.80
N LYS A 36 13.45 -7.36 -26.65
CA LYS A 36 13.17 -8.06 -25.41
C LYS A 36 14.23 -9.13 -25.16
N VAL A 37 14.86 -9.10 -24.02
CA VAL A 37 15.93 -10.03 -23.64
C VAL A 37 15.47 -11.07 -22.63
N LYS A 38 14.41 -10.77 -21.85
CA LYS A 38 13.88 -11.70 -20.85
C LYS A 38 12.43 -11.36 -20.51
N THR A 39 11.67 -12.40 -20.13
CA THR A 39 10.36 -12.29 -19.49
C THR A 39 10.47 -12.83 -18.07
N ILE A 40 9.82 -12.15 -17.12
CA ILE A 40 9.68 -12.51 -15.72
C ILE A 40 8.21 -12.84 -15.46
N ASP A 41 7.93 -13.98 -14.82
CA ASP A 41 6.56 -14.48 -14.60
C ASP A 41 5.82 -13.76 -13.45
N SER A 42 6.42 -12.73 -12.89
CA SER A 42 5.85 -11.90 -11.84
C SER A 42 5.95 -10.42 -12.20
N THR A 43 5.04 -9.63 -11.68
CA THR A 43 5.10 -8.17 -11.83
C THR A 43 6.28 -7.57 -11.07
N CYS A 44 6.80 -6.45 -11.55
CA CYS A 44 7.80 -5.62 -10.88
C CYS A 44 7.17 -4.31 -10.43
N HIS A 45 6.99 -4.11 -9.13
CA HIS A 45 6.59 -2.81 -8.58
C HIS A 45 7.80 -1.95 -8.27
N ILE A 46 8.81 -2.55 -7.64
CA ILE A 46 10.13 -1.93 -7.38
C ILE A 46 11.25 -2.97 -7.57
N LEU A 47 12.43 -2.48 -7.93
CA LEU A 47 13.66 -3.28 -7.96
C LEU A 47 14.36 -3.22 -6.59
N SER A 48 15.09 -4.28 -6.22
CA SER A 48 16.05 -4.24 -5.10
C SER A 48 17.17 -3.24 -5.38
N ALA A 49 17.88 -2.80 -4.35
CA ALA A 49 18.98 -1.84 -4.50
C ALA A 49 20.08 -2.34 -5.45
N ASP A 50 20.40 -3.65 -5.40
CA ASP A 50 21.38 -4.31 -6.26
C ASP A 50 20.83 -4.72 -7.65
N LYS A 51 19.56 -4.41 -7.93
CA LYS A 51 18.84 -4.74 -9.18
C LYS A 51 18.75 -6.23 -9.54
N LYS A 52 19.06 -7.12 -8.59
CA LYS A 52 19.00 -8.58 -8.83
C LYS A 52 17.64 -9.18 -8.56
N LYS A 53 16.82 -8.50 -7.79
CA LYS A 53 15.46 -8.92 -7.43
C LYS A 53 14.45 -7.84 -7.78
N CYS A 54 13.22 -8.23 -8.02
CA CYS A 54 12.08 -7.33 -8.05
C CYS A 54 11.03 -7.74 -7.03
N PHE A 55 10.32 -6.75 -6.52
CA PHE A 55 9.17 -6.94 -5.63
C PHE A 55 7.92 -6.56 -6.39
N GLY A 56 6.94 -7.44 -6.40
CA GLY A 56 5.69 -7.30 -7.15
C GLY A 56 4.47 -7.45 -6.27
N ILE A 57 3.31 -7.10 -6.82
CA ILE A 57 1.99 -7.26 -6.21
C ILE A 57 0.99 -7.79 -7.24
N ASN A 58 -0.16 -8.24 -6.78
CA ASN A 58 -1.27 -8.62 -7.66
C ASN A 58 -1.98 -7.37 -8.22
N TYR A 59 -1.65 -6.99 -9.46
CA TYR A 59 -2.25 -5.84 -10.13
C TYR A 59 -3.71 -6.06 -10.55
N ALA A 60 -4.16 -7.30 -10.72
CA ALA A 60 -5.57 -7.60 -10.96
C ALA A 60 -6.40 -7.32 -9.71
N ARG A 61 -5.91 -7.73 -8.52
CA ARG A 61 -6.53 -7.38 -7.24
C ARG A 61 -6.53 -5.87 -7.01
N LEU A 62 -5.41 -5.21 -7.27
CA LEU A 62 -5.30 -3.77 -7.16
C LEU A 62 -6.28 -3.05 -8.10
N HIS A 63 -6.51 -3.58 -9.32
CA HIS A 63 -7.50 -3.03 -10.23
C HIS A 63 -8.92 -3.21 -9.69
N ARG A 64 -9.27 -4.42 -9.27
CA ARG A 64 -10.60 -4.76 -8.78
C ARG A 64 -11.01 -3.94 -7.55
N LEU A 65 -10.09 -3.75 -6.60
CA LEU A 65 -10.36 -3.10 -5.31
C LEU A 65 -9.99 -1.62 -5.27
N GLY A 66 -8.91 -1.24 -5.93
CA GLY A 66 -8.36 0.12 -5.92
C GLY A 66 -8.70 0.95 -7.15
N GLY A 67 -9.10 0.32 -8.24
CA GLY A 67 -9.46 0.99 -9.50
C GLY A 67 -8.26 1.49 -10.34
N TYR A 68 -7.02 1.19 -9.98
CA TYR A 68 -5.83 1.70 -10.66
C TYR A 68 -4.73 0.65 -10.93
N GLY A 69 -5.08 -0.63 -10.93
CA GLY A 69 -4.22 -1.73 -11.39
C GLY A 69 -4.31 -1.97 -12.91
N TYR A 70 -4.16 -3.23 -13.32
CA TYR A 70 -4.19 -3.63 -14.73
C TYR A 70 -5.46 -4.37 -15.07
N ILE A 71 -6.05 -4.08 -16.24
CA ILE A 71 -7.31 -4.62 -16.76
C ILE A 71 -7.02 -5.79 -17.70
N GLY A 72 -7.89 -6.81 -17.70
CA GLY A 72 -7.91 -7.86 -18.71
C GLY A 72 -7.40 -9.21 -18.25
N ILE A 73 -7.08 -9.32 -16.94
CA ILE A 73 -6.83 -10.60 -16.26
C ILE A 73 -7.57 -10.53 -14.92
N ASP A 74 -8.32 -11.56 -14.61
CA ASP A 74 -9.10 -11.63 -13.38
C ASP A 74 -8.19 -11.87 -12.17
N ASP A 75 -8.63 -11.36 -11.01
CA ASP A 75 -7.97 -11.63 -9.74
C ASP A 75 -8.24 -13.10 -9.33
N PRO A 76 -7.23 -13.96 -9.29
CA PRO A 76 -7.43 -15.39 -8.96
C PRO A 76 -7.90 -15.61 -7.51
N TYR A 77 -7.76 -14.58 -6.66
CA TYR A 77 -8.17 -14.61 -5.25
C TYR A 77 -9.39 -13.71 -4.99
N CYS A 78 -10.25 -13.51 -6.00
CA CYS A 78 -11.37 -12.57 -5.91
C CYS A 78 -12.40 -12.91 -4.82
N ASN A 79 -12.49 -14.18 -4.41
CA ASN A 79 -13.39 -14.67 -3.37
C ASN A 79 -12.77 -14.69 -1.96
N GLU A 80 -11.50 -14.28 -1.83
CA GLU A 80 -10.78 -14.27 -0.57
C GLU A 80 -10.56 -12.84 -0.10
N GLU A 81 -11.05 -12.53 1.11
CA GLU A 81 -10.87 -11.21 1.72
C GLU A 81 -9.40 -10.97 2.10
N THR A 82 -8.78 -11.96 2.71
CA THR A 82 -7.38 -11.94 3.17
C THR A 82 -6.64 -13.19 2.68
N PRO A 83 -6.29 -13.28 1.37
CA PRO A 83 -5.67 -14.49 0.83
C PRO A 83 -4.30 -14.79 1.45
N GLU A 84 -4.07 -16.06 1.77
CA GLU A 84 -2.79 -16.59 2.25
C GLU A 84 -1.73 -16.68 1.16
N LYS A 85 -2.16 -16.78 -0.10
CA LYS A 85 -1.27 -16.99 -1.26
C LYS A 85 -1.09 -15.75 -2.13
N ASP A 86 -1.66 -14.63 -1.74
CA ASP A 86 -1.51 -13.33 -2.41
C ASP A 86 -0.94 -12.29 -1.44
N GLY A 87 -0.16 -11.34 -1.97
CA GLY A 87 0.47 -10.31 -1.16
C GLY A 87 1.61 -9.58 -1.89
N ILE A 88 2.74 -9.48 -1.24
CA ILE A 88 3.98 -8.97 -1.85
C ILE A 88 4.84 -10.17 -2.23
N TYR A 89 5.26 -10.18 -3.49
CA TYR A 89 6.12 -11.24 -4.05
C TYR A 89 7.54 -10.71 -4.20
N VAL A 90 8.52 -11.62 -4.11
CA VAL A 90 9.91 -11.35 -4.48
C VAL A 90 10.34 -12.33 -5.57
N THR A 91 10.91 -11.81 -6.66
CA THR A 91 11.40 -12.59 -7.80
C THR A 91 12.89 -12.38 -7.98
N ASP A 92 13.65 -13.45 -8.04
CA ASP A 92 15.02 -13.44 -8.52
C ASP A 92 15.02 -13.27 -10.04
N ILE A 93 15.56 -12.15 -10.52
CA ILE A 93 15.51 -11.79 -11.94
C ILE A 93 16.32 -12.76 -12.78
N LYS A 94 17.47 -13.24 -12.27
CA LYS A 94 18.34 -14.14 -13.00
C LYS A 94 17.70 -15.52 -13.22
N ASN A 95 17.12 -16.07 -12.17
CA ASN A 95 16.57 -17.42 -12.17
C ASN A 95 15.08 -17.48 -12.53
N ASN A 96 14.40 -16.34 -12.60
CA ASN A 96 12.94 -16.22 -12.77
C ASN A 96 12.16 -17.05 -11.74
N THR A 97 12.60 -17.00 -10.48
CA THR A 97 11.96 -17.73 -9.37
C THR A 97 11.26 -16.76 -8.45
N THR A 98 9.96 -16.94 -8.29
CA THR A 98 9.10 -16.08 -7.47
C THR A 98 8.71 -16.77 -6.18
N LYS A 99 8.73 -16.01 -5.09
CA LYS A 99 8.25 -16.41 -3.76
C LYS A 99 7.33 -15.36 -3.20
N LEU A 100 6.35 -15.78 -2.42
CA LEU A 100 5.60 -14.86 -1.57
C LEU A 100 6.53 -14.36 -0.46
N LEU A 101 6.65 -13.04 -0.33
CA LEU A 101 7.44 -12.39 0.71
C LEU A 101 6.62 -12.26 2.00
N VAL A 102 5.37 -11.86 1.85
CA VAL A 102 4.38 -11.73 2.93
C VAL A 102 2.97 -11.80 2.34
N SER A 103 2.07 -12.51 2.99
CA SER A 103 0.69 -12.66 2.55
C SER A 103 -0.18 -11.46 2.98
N ILE A 104 -1.30 -11.26 2.31
CA ILE A 104 -2.32 -10.29 2.74
C ILE A 104 -2.90 -10.71 4.09
N GLN A 105 -2.99 -12.00 4.37
CA GLN A 105 -3.42 -12.50 5.69
C GLN A 105 -2.45 -12.03 6.78
N ASP A 106 -1.15 -12.33 6.68
CA ASP A 106 -0.15 -11.88 7.65
C ASP A 106 -0.17 -10.36 7.83
N ILE A 107 -0.31 -9.62 6.72
CA ILE A 107 -0.43 -8.16 6.76
C ILE A 107 -1.68 -7.75 7.53
N SER A 108 -2.83 -8.39 7.31
CA SER A 108 -4.09 -8.03 7.97
C SER A 108 -4.04 -8.27 9.48
N GLU A 109 -3.37 -9.33 9.90
CA GLU A 109 -3.22 -9.75 11.29
C GLU A 109 -2.12 -8.97 12.04
N CYS A 110 -1.22 -8.34 11.31
CA CYS A 110 -0.18 -7.51 11.92
C CYS A 110 -0.80 -6.37 12.72
N ASP A 111 -0.44 -6.29 14.00
CA ASP A 111 -0.93 -5.32 14.98
C ASP A 111 -2.44 -5.40 15.26
N ALA A 112 -2.78 -6.17 16.28
CA ALA A 112 -4.17 -6.38 16.74
C ALA A 112 -4.86 -5.09 17.26
N THR A 113 -4.13 -4.00 17.49
CA THR A 113 -4.70 -2.71 17.90
C THR A 113 -5.40 -1.99 16.75
N THR A 114 -5.14 -2.41 15.52
CA THR A 114 -5.82 -1.89 14.34
C THR A 114 -7.08 -2.70 14.04
N SER A 115 -8.10 -2.07 13.49
CA SER A 115 -9.32 -2.77 13.09
C SER A 115 -9.18 -3.54 11.76
N ALA A 116 -7.96 -3.80 11.30
CA ALA A 116 -7.73 -4.43 10.01
C ALA A 116 -8.30 -5.85 9.95
N HIS A 117 -8.16 -6.64 11.00
CA HIS A 117 -8.71 -8.00 11.08
C HIS A 117 -10.25 -8.09 10.93
N ASN A 118 -10.96 -6.97 11.10
CA ASN A 118 -12.39 -6.85 10.87
C ASN A 118 -12.71 -6.12 9.55
N GLY A 119 -11.72 -5.92 8.71
CA GLY A 119 -11.86 -5.26 7.42
C GLY A 119 -12.27 -6.24 6.31
N PHE A 120 -12.62 -5.67 5.16
CA PHE A 120 -13.00 -6.38 3.95
C PHE A 120 -12.15 -5.93 2.77
N HIS A 121 -12.00 -6.78 1.77
CA HIS A 121 -11.38 -6.43 0.49
C HIS A 121 -9.98 -5.85 0.64
N HIS A 122 -9.13 -6.60 1.34
CA HIS A 122 -7.75 -6.20 1.61
C HIS A 122 -6.88 -6.21 0.35
N TYR A 123 -6.03 -5.20 0.21
CA TYR A 123 -5.05 -5.12 -0.87
C TYR A 123 -3.83 -4.28 -0.48
N VAL A 124 -2.73 -4.49 -1.19
CA VAL A 124 -1.47 -3.75 -1.00
C VAL A 124 -1.13 -2.93 -2.23
N THR A 125 -0.42 -1.84 -2.02
CA THR A 125 -0.02 -0.92 -3.09
C THR A 125 1.12 0.00 -2.66
N HIS A 126 1.72 0.73 -3.63
CA HIS A 126 2.72 1.76 -3.39
C HIS A 126 3.96 1.25 -2.62
N LEU A 127 4.63 0.21 -3.16
CA LEU A 127 5.89 -0.24 -2.57
C LEU A 127 7.00 0.79 -2.83
N VAL A 128 7.73 1.17 -1.80
CA VAL A 128 8.88 2.08 -1.86
C VAL A 128 10.03 1.50 -1.03
N LEU A 129 11.20 1.39 -1.64
CA LEU A 129 12.39 0.86 -0.97
C LEU A 129 13.03 1.96 -0.10
N SER A 130 13.51 1.59 1.10
CA SER A 130 14.30 2.50 1.94
C SER A 130 15.61 2.90 1.25
N PRO A 131 16.21 4.06 1.59
CA PRO A 131 17.46 4.51 0.97
C PRO A 131 18.60 3.49 1.04
N ASN A 132 18.74 2.75 2.15
CA ASN A 132 19.73 1.69 2.29
C ASN A 132 19.35 0.36 1.64
N GLY A 133 18.16 0.27 1.03
CA GLY A 133 17.67 -0.92 0.33
C GLY A 133 17.29 -2.10 1.22
N LYS A 134 17.15 -1.92 2.54
CA LYS A 134 16.92 -3.03 3.49
C LYS A 134 15.44 -3.23 3.85
N ARG A 135 14.61 -2.22 3.64
CA ARG A 135 13.19 -2.27 4.00
C ARG A 135 12.32 -1.77 2.86
N ILE A 136 11.08 -2.23 2.84
CA ILE A 136 10.03 -1.81 1.91
C ILE A 136 8.92 -1.17 2.73
N ALA A 137 8.56 0.06 2.42
CA ALA A 137 7.35 0.69 2.89
C ALA A 137 6.23 0.47 1.86
N PHE A 138 5.00 0.29 2.32
CA PHE A 138 3.85 0.09 1.46
C PHE A 138 2.54 0.50 2.14
N LEU A 139 1.50 0.70 1.34
CA LEU A 139 0.15 0.92 1.84
C LEU A 139 -0.63 -0.40 1.82
N HIS A 140 -1.15 -0.77 2.96
CA HIS A 140 -2.19 -1.78 3.10
C HIS A 140 -3.54 -1.08 3.21
N ARG A 141 -4.48 -1.45 2.35
CA ARG A 141 -5.82 -0.86 2.29
C ARG A 141 -6.90 -1.91 2.48
N PHE A 142 -7.97 -1.52 3.15
CA PHE A 142 -9.14 -2.36 3.39
C PHE A 142 -10.39 -1.50 3.61
N PHE A 143 -11.56 -2.11 3.49
CA PHE A 143 -12.82 -1.42 3.70
C PHE A 143 -13.41 -1.80 5.06
N LEU A 144 -14.05 -0.85 5.70
CA LEU A 144 -14.84 -1.07 6.90
C LEU A 144 -16.26 -1.52 6.54
N SER A 145 -17.01 -2.05 7.51
CA SER A 145 -18.39 -2.49 7.34
C SER A 145 -19.33 -1.40 6.81
N ASP A 146 -19.00 -0.12 7.02
CA ASP A 146 -19.74 1.03 6.49
C ASP A 146 -19.30 1.44 5.06
N GLY A 147 -18.42 0.67 4.43
CA GLY A 147 -17.83 0.94 3.11
C GLY A 147 -16.72 1.99 3.10
N GLY A 148 -16.29 2.47 4.28
CA GLY A 148 -15.21 3.45 4.38
C GLY A 148 -13.84 2.82 4.18
N LEU A 149 -13.04 3.39 3.27
CA LEU A 149 -11.66 2.96 3.04
C LEU A 149 -10.78 3.32 4.24
N ARG A 150 -9.92 2.38 4.64
CA ARG A 150 -8.83 2.58 5.59
C ARG A 150 -7.51 2.22 4.97
N THR A 151 -6.49 2.93 5.40
CA THR A 151 -5.12 2.72 4.95
C THR A 151 -4.21 2.57 6.16
N ARG A 152 -3.31 1.60 6.09
CA ARG A 152 -2.18 1.47 7.00
C ARG A 152 -0.89 1.73 6.24
N LEU A 153 0.00 2.51 6.83
CA LEU A 153 1.40 2.57 6.41
C LEU A 153 2.13 1.41 7.08
N MET A 154 2.67 0.53 6.28
CA MET A 154 3.36 -0.67 6.72
C MET A 154 4.81 -0.65 6.24
N THR A 155 5.68 -1.33 6.97
CA THR A 155 7.04 -1.63 6.51
C THR A 155 7.40 -3.09 6.77
N ILE A 156 8.30 -3.64 5.94
CA ILE A 156 8.82 -5.00 6.07
C ILE A 156 10.28 -5.05 5.59
N GLY A 157 11.08 -5.93 6.16
CA GLY A 157 12.41 -6.22 5.64
C GLY A 157 12.35 -6.83 4.24
N VAL A 158 13.35 -6.56 3.39
CA VAL A 158 13.46 -7.19 2.05
C VAL A 158 13.65 -8.71 2.11
N ASP A 159 13.91 -9.25 3.30
CA ASP A 159 13.97 -10.68 3.61
C ASP A 159 12.62 -11.27 4.08
N GLY A 160 11.57 -10.47 4.14
CA GLY A 160 10.23 -10.86 4.58
C GLY A 160 10.03 -10.86 6.10
N LYS A 161 11.00 -10.36 6.86
CA LYS A 161 10.93 -10.31 8.32
C LYS A 161 10.57 -8.94 8.84
N ASP A 162 10.21 -8.88 10.12
CA ASP A 162 10.00 -7.65 10.86
C ASP A 162 8.94 -6.74 10.18
N LEU A 163 7.76 -7.32 9.95
CA LEU A 163 6.58 -6.60 9.47
C LEU A 163 6.08 -5.66 10.56
N ARG A 164 5.90 -4.39 10.23
CA ARG A 164 5.46 -3.33 11.17
C ARG A 164 4.30 -2.54 10.60
N CYS A 165 3.39 -2.14 11.47
CA CYS A 165 2.36 -1.14 11.20
C CYS A 165 2.79 0.19 11.83
N LEU A 166 3.01 1.21 11.03
CA LEU A 166 3.50 2.51 11.51
C LEU A 166 2.39 3.52 11.75
N ALA A 167 1.36 3.50 10.93
CA ALA A 167 0.24 4.41 11.03
C ALA A 167 -1.04 3.81 10.45
N VAL A 168 -2.19 4.21 11.00
CA VAL A 168 -3.52 3.82 10.53
C VAL A 168 -4.37 5.07 10.38
N GLY A 169 -5.16 5.16 9.32
CA GLY A 169 -6.09 6.26 9.15
C GLY A 169 -6.50 6.50 7.72
N PHE A 170 -6.72 7.76 7.41
CA PHE A 170 -6.88 8.23 6.04
C PHE A 170 -5.52 8.71 5.56
N LEU A 171 -4.77 7.82 4.90
CA LEU A 171 -3.38 8.01 4.51
C LEU A 171 -3.24 7.88 2.99
N SER A 172 -2.32 8.65 2.41
CA SER A 172 -2.15 8.78 0.97
C SER A 172 -0.66 8.72 0.59
N HIS A 173 -0.14 9.76 -0.02
CA HIS A 173 1.21 9.82 -0.58
C HIS A 173 2.29 9.82 0.50
N PHE A 174 3.34 9.02 0.29
CA PHE A 174 4.43 8.89 1.26
C PHE A 174 5.77 8.67 0.56
N ASP A 175 6.85 8.95 1.27
CA ASP A 175 8.22 8.59 0.90
C ASP A 175 9.11 8.45 2.13
N TRP A 176 10.20 7.71 2.00
CA TRP A 176 11.23 7.63 3.02
C TRP A 176 11.99 8.97 3.13
N ARG A 177 12.03 9.53 4.33
CA ARG A 177 12.92 10.64 4.65
C ARG A 177 14.36 10.18 4.79
N ASN A 178 14.55 9.05 5.44
CA ASN A 178 15.80 8.34 5.66
C ASN A 178 15.48 6.89 6.05
N ASP A 179 16.48 6.08 6.39
CA ASP A 179 16.31 4.67 6.73
C ASP A 179 15.42 4.38 7.95
N ASN A 180 15.10 5.39 8.75
CA ASN A 180 14.40 5.23 10.02
C ASN A 180 13.07 6.01 10.09
N SER A 181 12.72 6.79 9.07
CA SER A 181 11.51 7.60 9.11
C SER A 181 10.90 7.85 7.74
N ILE A 182 9.58 7.97 7.73
CA ILE A 182 8.75 8.15 6.53
C ILE A 182 7.86 9.38 6.72
N PHE A 183 7.76 10.21 5.68
CA PHE A 183 6.70 11.20 5.56
C PHE A 183 5.49 10.60 4.87
N ILE A 184 4.30 10.86 5.42
CA ILE A 184 3.04 10.46 4.80
C ILE A 184 2.01 11.58 4.93
N TRP A 185 1.29 11.87 3.85
CA TRP A 185 0.15 12.75 3.88
C TRP A 185 -1.07 12.04 4.45
N GLY A 186 -1.73 12.67 5.40
CA GLY A 186 -2.96 12.12 5.90
C GLY A 186 -3.38 12.59 7.28
N ARG A 187 -4.25 11.79 7.85
CA ARG A 187 -4.74 11.91 9.21
C ARG A 187 -4.65 10.55 9.86
N ALA A 188 -3.71 10.38 10.76
CA ALA A 188 -3.63 9.19 11.58
C ALA A 188 -4.84 9.08 12.51
N GLY A 189 -5.26 7.84 12.76
CA GLY A 189 -6.54 7.52 13.35
C GLY A 189 -6.84 8.13 14.73
N GLY A 190 -8.10 8.03 15.08
CA GLY A 190 -8.66 8.36 16.38
C GLY A 190 -9.75 7.36 16.77
N ASN A 191 -10.30 7.48 17.96
CA ASN A 191 -11.34 6.60 18.54
C ASN A 191 -12.59 6.41 17.65
N ILE A 192 -12.77 7.26 16.63
CA ILE A 192 -13.83 7.14 15.63
C ILE A 192 -13.70 5.84 14.79
N ASP A 193 -12.49 5.34 14.59
CA ASP A 193 -12.28 4.12 13.80
C ASP A 193 -12.74 2.87 14.54
N ALA A 194 -12.56 2.81 15.85
CA ALA A 194 -13.10 1.74 16.70
C ALA A 194 -14.64 1.74 16.69
N MET A 195 -15.27 2.92 16.71
CA MET A 195 -16.72 3.03 16.56
C MET A 195 -17.21 2.54 15.18
N ARG A 196 -16.52 2.92 14.09
CA ARG A 196 -16.92 2.55 12.72
C ARG A 196 -16.73 1.07 12.41
N SER A 197 -15.87 0.38 13.14
CA SER A 197 -15.63 -1.07 13.03
C SER A 197 -16.65 -1.90 13.80
N ASN A 198 -17.52 -1.26 14.60
CA ASN A 198 -18.51 -1.98 15.39
C ASN A 198 -19.63 -2.54 14.49
N PRO A 199 -19.89 -3.87 14.50
CA PRO A 199 -20.92 -4.50 13.65
C PRO A 199 -22.34 -3.93 13.83
N LEU A 200 -22.63 -3.31 14.97
CA LEU A 200 -23.92 -2.64 15.20
C LEU A 200 -24.20 -1.52 14.17
N PHE A 201 -23.17 -0.86 13.66
CA PHE A 201 -23.31 0.20 12.66
C PHE A 201 -23.56 -0.32 11.23
N SER A 202 -23.40 -1.61 10.98
CA SER A 202 -23.76 -2.26 9.71
C SER A 202 -25.22 -2.77 9.68
N ASN A 203 -25.95 -2.68 10.78
CA ASN A 203 -27.33 -3.13 10.88
C ASN A 203 -28.24 -2.29 9.94
N PRO A 204 -29.01 -2.94 9.02
CA PRO A 204 -29.90 -2.25 8.08
C PRO A 204 -30.92 -1.32 8.73
N LEU A 205 -31.34 -1.62 9.98
CA LEU A 205 -32.28 -0.81 10.75
C LEU A 205 -31.66 0.49 11.28
N ILE A 206 -30.35 0.54 11.42
CA ILE A 206 -29.62 1.70 11.94
C ILE A 206 -29.08 2.58 10.80
N LYS A 207 -28.88 2.01 9.60
CA LYS A 207 -28.37 2.69 8.41
C LYS A 207 -29.07 4.04 8.08
N PRO A 208 -30.42 4.16 8.08
CA PRO A 208 -31.09 5.44 7.75
C PRO A 208 -30.82 6.52 8.82
N PHE A 209 -30.66 6.16 10.08
CA PHE A 209 -30.35 7.12 11.16
C PHE A 209 -28.88 7.59 11.11
N MET A 210 -28.00 6.81 10.51
CA MET A 210 -26.59 7.16 10.31
C MET A 210 -26.39 8.35 9.36
N GLY A 211 -27.31 8.58 8.40
CA GLY A 211 -27.26 9.74 7.50
C GLY A 211 -27.40 11.06 8.27
N VAL A 212 -28.34 11.10 9.18
CA VAL A 212 -28.58 12.26 10.06
C VAL A 212 -27.45 12.43 11.06
N ALA A 213 -26.99 11.34 11.68
CA ALA A 213 -25.87 11.35 12.62
C ALA A 213 -24.56 11.79 11.93
N LYS A 214 -24.30 11.34 10.68
CA LYS A 214 -23.13 11.79 9.87
C LYS A 214 -23.23 13.27 9.53
N SER A 215 -24.42 13.80 9.24
CA SER A 215 -24.63 15.24 8.96
C SER A 215 -24.37 16.10 10.20
N LEU A 216 -24.90 15.67 11.34
CA LEU A 216 -24.66 16.33 12.63
C LEU A 216 -23.20 16.23 13.07
N ALA A 217 -22.59 15.04 12.96
CA ALA A 217 -21.17 14.84 13.26
C ALA A 217 -20.27 15.69 12.35
N ARG A 218 -20.58 15.84 11.04
CA ARG A 218 -19.86 16.75 10.15
C ARG A 218 -19.94 18.21 10.58
N LYS A 219 -21.08 18.66 11.08
CA LYS A 219 -21.25 20.04 11.61
C LYS A 219 -20.47 20.27 12.90
N VAL A 220 -20.42 19.27 13.77
CA VAL A 220 -19.66 19.32 15.03
C VAL A 220 -18.15 19.18 14.75
N LEU A 221 -17.74 18.27 13.87
CA LEU A 221 -16.35 18.06 13.49
C LEU A 221 -15.74 19.23 12.68
N LYS A 222 -16.53 19.96 11.89
CA LYS A 222 -16.08 21.23 11.29
C LYS A 222 -15.71 22.29 12.33
N ARG A 223 -16.23 22.20 13.55
CA ARG A 223 -15.91 23.08 14.69
C ARG A 223 -14.70 22.62 15.51
N SER A 224 -14.32 21.34 15.44
CA SER A 224 -13.13 20.87 16.14
C SER A 224 -11.89 21.10 15.29
N LYS A 225 -11.05 22.04 15.67
CA LYS A 225 -9.72 22.35 15.06
C LYS A 225 -8.73 21.17 15.06
N GLY A 226 -9.14 19.96 15.42
CA GLY A 226 -8.24 18.84 15.73
C GLY A 226 -8.05 17.78 14.65
N MET A 227 -8.59 17.93 13.43
CA MET A 227 -8.57 16.84 12.45
C MET A 227 -8.29 17.31 11.00
N SER A 228 -7.39 18.27 10.81
CA SER A 228 -6.93 18.65 9.47
C SER A 228 -5.98 17.58 8.92
N MET A 229 -6.04 17.35 7.61
CA MET A 229 -5.03 16.60 6.88
C MET A 229 -3.68 17.33 6.97
N SER A 230 -2.60 16.61 7.14
CA SER A 230 -1.25 17.18 7.19
C SER A 230 -0.23 16.11 6.81
N PHE A 231 1.00 16.53 6.58
CA PHE A 231 2.10 15.58 6.58
C PHE A 231 2.39 15.09 8.00
N LEU A 232 2.60 13.79 8.11
CA LEU A 232 2.96 13.11 9.34
C LEU A 232 4.34 12.51 9.15
N MET A 233 5.18 12.60 10.16
CA MET A 233 6.45 11.88 10.24
C MET A 233 6.24 10.64 11.10
N CYS A 234 6.44 9.48 10.52
CA CYS A 234 6.34 8.18 11.18
C CYS A 234 7.75 7.59 11.34
N MET A 235 8.09 7.17 12.54
CA MET A 235 9.33 6.42 12.77
C MET A 235 9.14 4.95 12.42
N ASP A 236 10.13 4.34 11.74
CA ASP A 236 10.08 2.92 11.36
C ASP A 236 10.37 1.99 12.55
N LYS A 237 9.52 2.02 13.56
CA LYS A 237 9.62 1.16 14.75
C LYS A 237 8.31 0.93 15.50
N ASP A 238 7.50 1.95 15.68
CA ASP A 238 6.28 1.86 16.49
C ASP A 238 5.17 2.76 15.92
N ILE A 239 3.96 2.23 15.88
CA ILE A 239 2.74 2.96 15.46
C ILE A 239 2.46 4.20 16.31
N LYS A 240 2.99 4.28 17.52
CA LYS A 240 2.80 5.44 18.41
C LYS A 240 3.76 6.59 18.14
N ASP A 241 4.80 6.37 17.35
CA ASP A 241 5.82 7.39 17.06
C ASP A 241 5.48 8.16 15.79
N ILE A 242 4.33 8.84 15.82
CA ILE A 242 3.79 9.65 14.73
C ILE A 242 3.76 11.10 15.20
N LYS A 243 4.34 11.99 14.41
CA LYS A 243 4.35 13.45 14.69
C LYS A 243 3.87 14.23 13.48
N PRO A 244 2.99 15.23 13.65
CA PRO A 244 2.71 16.18 12.59
C PRO A 244 3.97 16.88 12.13
N PHE A 245 4.07 17.12 10.83
CA PHE A 245 5.21 17.79 10.21
C PHE A 245 4.75 18.99 9.37
N ALA A 246 5.48 20.09 9.46
CA ALA A 246 5.26 21.31 8.68
C ALA A 246 3.80 21.83 8.74
N LEU A 247 3.17 21.76 9.92
CA LEU A 247 1.81 22.27 10.15
C LEU A 247 1.71 23.76 9.78
N GLY A 248 0.71 24.09 8.96
CA GLY A 248 0.46 25.47 8.50
C GLY A 248 1.44 25.96 7.43
N ILE A 249 2.47 25.16 7.09
CA ILE A 249 3.42 25.45 5.99
C ILE A 249 3.01 24.65 4.75
N ILE A 250 2.81 23.33 4.91
CA ILE A 250 2.34 22.46 3.85
C ILE A 250 0.89 22.10 4.16
N THR A 251 -0.03 22.63 3.37
CA THR A 251 -1.48 22.54 3.60
C THR A 251 -2.19 21.65 2.59
N GLU A 252 -1.50 21.26 1.51
CA GLU A 252 -2.06 20.47 0.42
C GLU A 252 -1.36 19.13 0.28
N ASP A 253 -2.11 18.13 -0.25
CA ASP A 253 -1.58 16.81 -0.58
C ASP A 253 -0.59 16.91 -1.75
N GLY A 254 0.42 16.06 -1.74
CA GLY A 254 1.42 15.99 -2.80
C GLY A 254 2.31 14.75 -2.67
N HIS A 255 3.08 14.48 -3.71
CA HIS A 255 4.05 13.39 -3.69
C HIS A 255 5.34 13.87 -3.02
N PRO A 256 5.59 13.54 -1.75
CA PRO A 256 6.86 13.87 -1.14
C PRO A 256 7.98 13.13 -1.87
N MET A 257 9.08 13.84 -2.10
CA MET A 257 10.34 13.26 -2.55
C MET A 257 11.41 13.73 -1.61
N CYS A 258 12.08 12.78 -0.97
CA CYS A 258 13.22 13.08 -0.12
C CYS A 258 14.50 12.79 -0.90
N CYS A 259 15.33 13.80 -1.09
CA CYS A 259 16.69 13.57 -1.57
C CYS A 259 17.47 12.88 -0.44
N PRO A 260 18.21 11.81 -0.75
CA PRO A 260 19.08 11.14 0.21
C PRO A 260 20.22 12.02 0.72
#